data_dfaa00b46b2d9668321970a552749595
#
_entry.id   dfaa00b46b2d9668321970a552749595
#
_cell.length_a   1.000
_cell.length_b   1.000
_cell.length_c   1.000
_cell.angle_alpha   90.00
_cell.angle_beta   90.00
_cell.angle_gamma   90.00
#
_symmetry.space_group_name_H-M   'P 1'
#
loop_
_entity.id
_entity.type
_entity.pdbx_description
1 polymer ?
#
loop_
_entity_poly.entity_id
_entity_poly.type
_entity_poly.pdbx_seq_one_letter_code
_entity_poly.pdbx_strand_id
1 'polypeptide(L)'
;MSSSAKEEFLAGMDYLSVITSRIFLYPFLGRSKTKLLCYYFICSLIIFASFQQFVFLCVSKLNSFLDIVNIAPNIGVCAMSVTKYIKVNSNKELYNLIFVHFRTDMWDIVSEKCQENVKILKRYQKIIHFITIWFVYYVVPLILIVTSFPILIMYYDNMVLGKELEHRYPFEAWYPFDKVKWYYAAYAWESFITGLVVCIYTFSDLINVSYVAYICLELKLLGTHLKELIGAEDIKQLKSSQNATAIHYKIRQKLRGYIIKHNFLANISSQLDIIFGDIMLVNYTFGSVFICLTAFTFTVTDELYTTLRCFFFLISLVISMLNQCVIGQCVSDHSEQLTQALYDSKWTYGDRQTRQLVLMLIMRMQKPFQLTAKGYIAMNLDTFTTICSTSYQFFNLLRTMYDPKAN
;
A
#
# COMPACT_ATOMS: atom_id res chain seq x y z
N MET A 1 0.86 12.51 31.44
CA MET A 1 1.29 11.32 30.66
C MET A 1 0.53 11.12 29.34
N SER A 2 -0.66 11.68 29.17
CA SER A 2 -1.46 11.57 27.93
C SER A 2 -1.02 12.54 26.83
N SER A 3 -0.55 13.74 27.16
CA SER A 3 0.00 14.68 26.17
C SER A 3 1.17 14.06 25.40
N SER A 4 2.01 13.29 26.06
CA SER A 4 3.14 12.58 25.44
C SER A 4 2.72 11.57 24.36
N ALA A 5 1.64 10.79 24.55
CA ALA A 5 1.21 9.80 23.54
C ALA A 5 0.57 10.45 22.32
N LYS A 6 -0.14 11.56 22.49
CA LYS A 6 -0.67 12.36 21.38
C LYS A 6 0.45 13.02 20.60
N GLU A 7 1.41 13.62 21.29
CA GLU A 7 2.57 14.27 20.67
C GLU A 7 3.42 13.27 19.88
N GLU A 8 3.67 12.07 20.42
CA GLU A 8 4.38 11.00 19.71
C GLU A 8 3.63 10.55 18.46
N PHE A 9 2.28 10.40 18.53
CA PHE A 9 1.47 10.03 17.38
C PHE A 9 1.53 11.09 16.27
N LEU A 10 1.36 12.37 16.65
CA LEU A 10 1.44 13.49 15.71
C LEU A 10 2.84 13.61 15.09
N ALA A 11 3.90 13.39 15.86
CA ALA A 11 5.26 13.35 15.35
C ALA A 11 5.47 12.23 14.30
N GLY A 12 4.85 11.06 14.48
CA GLY A 12 4.85 9.98 13.50
C GLY A 12 4.15 10.37 12.19
N MET A 13 3.00 11.07 12.29
CA MET A 13 2.30 11.60 11.11
C MET A 13 3.12 12.69 10.38
N ASP A 14 3.76 13.57 11.14
CA ASP A 14 4.63 14.61 10.58
C ASP A 14 5.86 14.00 9.89
N TYR A 15 6.45 12.96 10.46
CA TYR A 15 7.56 12.21 9.84
C TYR A 15 7.15 11.59 8.50
N LEU A 16 5.99 10.93 8.43
CA LEU A 16 5.43 10.40 7.19
C LEU A 16 5.25 11.52 6.15
N SER A 17 4.70 12.67 6.57
CA SER A 17 4.46 13.82 5.70
C SER A 17 5.77 14.42 5.14
N VAL A 18 6.82 14.48 5.94
CA VAL A 18 8.14 14.96 5.52
C VAL A 18 8.77 14.05 4.47
N ILE A 19 8.75 12.73 4.71
CA ILE A 19 9.32 11.75 3.77
C ILE A 19 8.62 11.85 2.41
N THR A 20 7.29 11.77 2.40
CA THR A 20 6.49 11.76 1.18
C THR A 20 6.54 13.10 0.44
N SER A 21 6.67 14.21 1.15
CA SER A 21 6.82 15.54 0.53
C SER A 21 8.13 15.72 -0.22
N ARG A 22 9.20 15.01 0.16
CA ARG A 22 10.51 15.06 -0.53
C ARG A 22 10.47 14.52 -1.95
N ILE A 23 9.56 13.58 -2.23
CA ILE A 23 9.35 13.03 -3.57
C ILE A 23 8.14 13.65 -4.28
N PHE A 24 7.69 14.80 -3.81
CA PHE A 24 6.55 15.55 -4.35
C PHE A 24 5.25 14.71 -4.42
N LEU A 25 5.05 13.83 -3.45
CA LEU A 25 3.84 13.03 -3.34
C LEU A 25 2.82 13.77 -2.46
N TYR A 26 1.65 14.05 -3.02
CA TYR A 26 0.51 14.57 -2.25
C TYR A 26 0.02 13.50 -1.23
N PRO A 27 -0.65 13.91 -0.14
CA PRO A 27 -1.41 15.16 0.14
C PRO A 27 -0.61 16.27 0.85
N PHE A 28 0.61 16.02 1.27
CA PHE A 28 1.37 16.83 2.21
C PHE A 28 2.02 18.09 1.60
N LEU A 29 1.82 18.30 0.32
CA LEU A 29 2.33 19.45 -0.40
C LEU A 29 1.32 20.60 -0.33
N GLY A 30 1.66 21.69 0.36
CA GLY A 30 0.90 22.94 0.24
C GLY A 30 0.73 23.36 -1.21
N ARG A 31 -0.27 24.23 -1.50
CA ARG A 31 -0.63 24.72 -2.86
C ARG A 31 0.47 25.57 -3.55
N SER A 32 1.74 25.18 -3.46
CA SER A 32 2.83 25.89 -4.12
C SER A 32 2.85 25.53 -5.61
N LYS A 33 2.83 26.55 -6.49
CA LYS A 33 2.92 26.38 -7.95
C LYS A 33 4.21 25.64 -8.36
N THR A 34 5.32 25.89 -7.66
CA THR A 34 6.60 25.21 -7.89
C THR A 34 6.54 23.71 -7.67
N LYS A 35 5.87 23.27 -6.60
CA LYS A 35 5.73 21.84 -6.28
C LYS A 35 4.82 21.11 -7.28
N LEU A 36 3.79 21.79 -7.77
CA LEU A 36 2.93 21.28 -8.84
C LEU A 36 3.71 21.13 -10.15
N LEU A 37 4.57 22.09 -10.46
CA LEU A 37 5.47 22.01 -11.62
C LEU A 37 6.42 20.81 -11.51
N CYS A 38 7.04 20.61 -10.33
CA CYS A 38 7.91 19.47 -10.09
C CYS A 38 7.15 18.13 -10.24
N TYR A 39 5.92 18.06 -9.77
CA TYR A 39 5.07 16.89 -9.97
C TYR A 39 4.87 16.55 -11.45
N TYR A 40 4.45 17.54 -12.27
CA TYR A 40 4.26 17.30 -13.72
C TYR A 40 5.58 16.98 -14.42
N PHE A 41 6.67 17.61 -14.00
CA PHE A 41 8.00 17.30 -14.51
C PHE A 41 8.41 15.85 -14.24
N ILE A 42 8.21 15.35 -13.02
CA ILE A 42 8.48 13.96 -12.66
C ILE A 42 7.60 13.01 -13.48
N CYS A 43 6.29 13.29 -13.61
CA CYS A 43 5.42 12.49 -14.47
C CYS A 43 5.94 12.44 -15.91
N SER A 44 6.35 13.57 -16.48
CA SER A 44 6.87 13.62 -17.85
C SER A 44 8.16 12.83 -18.02
N LEU A 45 9.06 12.84 -17.02
CA LEU A 45 10.29 12.05 -17.04
C LEU A 45 10.01 10.53 -17.07
N ILE A 46 9.09 10.05 -16.24
CA ILE A 46 8.76 8.62 -16.19
C ILE A 46 8.04 8.18 -17.47
N ILE A 47 7.12 9.00 -17.98
CA ILE A 47 6.42 8.73 -19.26
C ILE A 47 7.43 8.71 -20.40
N PHE A 48 8.37 9.63 -20.44
CA PHE A 48 9.43 9.66 -21.44
C PHE A 48 10.33 8.42 -21.37
N ALA A 49 10.73 7.99 -20.18
CA ALA A 49 11.49 6.76 -19.99
C ALA A 49 10.71 5.49 -20.41
N SER A 50 9.41 5.44 -20.11
CA SER A 50 8.53 4.36 -20.59
C SER A 50 8.44 4.35 -22.11
N PHE A 51 8.36 5.52 -22.73
CA PHE A 51 8.36 5.66 -24.19
C PHE A 51 9.70 5.19 -24.79
N GLN A 52 10.85 5.53 -24.22
CA GLN A 52 12.16 5.03 -24.68
C GLN A 52 12.25 3.51 -24.64
N GLN A 53 11.73 2.86 -23.59
CA GLN A 53 11.70 1.40 -23.48
C GLN A 53 10.75 0.79 -24.52
N PHE A 54 9.59 1.40 -24.74
CA PHE A 54 8.64 0.96 -25.75
C PHE A 54 9.21 1.07 -27.18
N VAL A 55 9.89 2.19 -27.49
CA VAL A 55 10.57 2.37 -28.78
C VAL A 55 11.66 1.32 -28.94
N PHE A 56 12.44 1.03 -27.89
CA PHE A 56 13.44 -0.02 -27.92
C PHE A 56 12.80 -1.38 -28.29
N LEU A 57 11.67 -1.71 -27.68
CA LEU A 57 10.93 -2.94 -27.97
C LEU A 57 10.47 -3.03 -29.44
N CYS A 58 10.12 -1.87 -30.05
CA CYS A 58 9.65 -1.83 -31.45
C CYS A 58 10.79 -1.82 -32.48
N VAL A 59 11.93 -1.20 -32.15
CA VAL A 59 13.04 -0.96 -33.09
C VAL A 59 14.10 -2.06 -33.01
N SER A 60 14.35 -2.61 -31.83
CA SER A 60 15.29 -3.72 -31.67
C SER A 60 14.77 -4.96 -32.42
N LYS A 61 15.65 -5.57 -33.23
CA LYS A 61 15.35 -6.89 -33.79
C LYS A 61 15.33 -7.89 -32.65
N LEU A 62 14.15 -8.09 -32.07
CA LEU A 62 13.92 -9.07 -31.03
C LEU A 62 14.14 -10.47 -31.64
N ASN A 63 15.26 -11.09 -31.34
CA ASN A 63 15.62 -12.37 -31.89
C ASN A 63 14.99 -13.54 -31.12
N SER A 64 14.53 -13.27 -29.88
CA SER A 64 13.94 -14.30 -29.06
C SER A 64 12.77 -13.79 -28.20
N PHE A 65 11.88 -14.70 -27.82
CA PHE A 65 10.80 -14.42 -26.85
C PHE A 65 11.35 -13.91 -25.49
N LEU A 66 12.54 -14.38 -25.12
CA LEU A 66 13.22 -13.97 -23.87
C LEU A 66 13.52 -12.48 -23.84
N ASP A 67 13.85 -11.85 -24.96
CA ASP A 67 14.13 -10.41 -25.02
C ASP A 67 12.87 -9.60 -24.63
N ILE A 68 11.70 -10.01 -25.14
CA ILE A 68 10.42 -9.38 -24.79
C ILE A 68 10.12 -9.56 -23.29
N VAL A 69 10.30 -10.77 -22.78
CA VAL A 69 10.02 -11.11 -21.38
C VAL A 69 10.94 -10.36 -20.41
N ASN A 70 12.16 -10.03 -20.80
CA ASN A 70 13.09 -9.24 -20.01
C ASN A 70 12.72 -7.75 -19.93
N ILE A 71 12.09 -7.18 -20.96
CA ILE A 71 11.79 -5.76 -21.07
C ILE A 71 10.39 -5.42 -20.55
N ALA A 72 9.40 -6.26 -20.85
CA ALA A 72 7.99 -6.04 -20.53
C ALA A 72 7.71 -5.72 -19.05
N PRO A 73 8.32 -6.41 -18.06
CA PRO A 73 8.12 -6.11 -16.65
C PRO A 73 8.58 -4.70 -16.27
N ASN A 74 9.67 -4.19 -16.85
CA ASN A 74 10.17 -2.85 -16.55
C ASN A 74 9.19 -1.76 -17.03
N ILE A 75 8.67 -1.91 -18.25
CA ILE A 75 7.63 -1.01 -18.80
C ILE A 75 6.39 -1.05 -17.90
N GLY A 76 5.99 -2.25 -17.48
CA GLY A 76 4.83 -2.43 -16.60
C GLY A 76 4.99 -1.75 -15.24
N VAL A 77 6.15 -1.85 -14.60
CA VAL A 77 6.42 -1.17 -13.32
C VAL A 77 6.42 0.35 -13.49
N CYS A 78 6.98 0.87 -14.58
CA CYS A 78 6.88 2.29 -14.89
C CYS A 78 5.41 2.74 -15.03
N ALA A 79 4.60 1.99 -15.76
CA ALA A 79 3.18 2.28 -15.94
C ALA A 79 2.40 2.21 -14.61
N MET A 80 2.66 1.19 -13.78
CA MET A 80 2.08 1.07 -12.43
C MET A 80 2.50 2.24 -11.53
N SER A 81 3.76 2.66 -11.58
CA SER A 81 4.27 3.80 -10.79
C SER A 81 3.58 5.11 -11.18
N VAL A 82 3.43 5.37 -12.48
CA VAL A 82 2.70 6.55 -12.98
C VAL A 82 1.23 6.51 -12.55
N THR A 83 0.58 5.34 -12.65
CA THR A 83 -0.81 5.19 -12.23
C THR A 83 -0.99 5.49 -10.75
N LYS A 84 -0.14 4.91 -9.88
CA LYS A 84 -0.15 5.19 -8.44
C LYS A 84 0.07 6.68 -8.15
N TYR A 85 1.07 7.29 -8.78
CA TYR A 85 1.44 8.68 -8.57
C TYR A 85 0.31 9.64 -8.96
N ILE A 86 -0.34 9.40 -10.11
CA ILE A 86 -1.49 10.18 -10.57
C ILE A 86 -2.68 9.99 -9.63
N LYS A 87 -2.97 8.76 -9.23
CA LYS A 87 -4.14 8.47 -8.38
C LYS A 87 -4.02 9.09 -6.98
N VAL A 88 -2.86 9.02 -6.33
CA VAL A 88 -2.61 9.68 -5.04
C VAL A 88 -2.80 11.19 -5.18
N ASN A 89 -2.24 11.80 -6.23
CA ASN A 89 -2.28 13.23 -6.42
C ASN A 89 -3.67 13.76 -6.84
N SER A 90 -4.40 13.01 -7.67
CA SER A 90 -5.76 13.38 -8.10
C SER A 90 -6.77 13.33 -6.93
N ASN A 91 -6.54 12.47 -5.95
CA ASN A 91 -7.43 12.31 -4.79
C ASN A 91 -6.89 13.01 -3.52
N LYS A 92 -6.06 14.04 -3.70
CA LYS A 92 -5.43 14.82 -2.61
C LYS A 92 -6.41 15.33 -1.57
N GLU A 93 -7.65 15.66 -1.96
CA GLU A 93 -8.66 16.20 -1.05
C GLU A 93 -9.12 15.15 -0.04
N LEU A 94 -9.35 13.92 -0.49
CA LEU A 94 -9.70 12.81 0.39
C LEU A 94 -8.53 12.47 1.33
N TYR A 95 -7.32 12.36 0.81
CA TYR A 95 -6.14 12.10 1.64
C TYR A 95 -5.92 13.20 2.69
N ASN A 96 -6.15 14.48 2.31
CA ASN A 96 -6.05 15.60 3.24
C ASN A 96 -7.17 15.57 4.29
N LEU A 97 -8.41 15.23 3.89
CA LEU A 97 -9.53 15.08 4.82
C LEU A 97 -9.21 14.01 5.88
N ILE A 98 -8.72 12.86 5.45
CA ILE A 98 -8.32 11.77 6.36
C ILE A 98 -7.18 12.23 7.27
N PHE A 99 -6.17 12.92 6.74
CA PHE A 99 -5.03 13.43 7.51
C PHE A 99 -5.48 14.42 8.59
N VAL A 100 -6.33 15.39 8.23
CA VAL A 100 -6.87 16.36 9.18
C VAL A 100 -7.71 15.67 10.24
N HIS A 101 -8.57 14.72 9.86
CA HIS A 101 -9.41 13.96 10.79
C HIS A 101 -8.57 13.24 11.85
N PHE A 102 -7.52 12.50 11.47
CA PHE A 102 -6.64 11.83 12.42
C PHE A 102 -5.81 12.80 13.28
N ARG A 103 -5.61 14.01 12.82
CA ARG A 103 -4.89 15.05 13.56
C ARG A 103 -5.78 15.79 14.57
N THR A 104 -7.08 15.97 14.29
CA THR A 104 -7.99 16.77 15.09
C THR A 104 -9.10 15.96 15.74
N ASP A 105 -9.90 15.25 14.97
CA ASP A 105 -11.22 14.74 15.38
C ASP A 105 -11.16 13.36 16.05
N MET A 106 -10.12 12.58 15.78
CA MET A 106 -9.94 11.26 16.42
C MET A 106 -9.83 11.38 17.96
N TRP A 107 -9.30 12.51 18.46
CA TRP A 107 -9.01 12.71 19.88
C TRP A 107 -10.25 12.89 20.73
N ASP A 108 -11.41 13.19 20.13
CA ASP A 108 -12.69 13.29 20.87
C ASP A 108 -13.12 11.93 21.46
N ILE A 109 -12.73 10.83 20.84
CA ILE A 109 -13.00 9.47 21.32
C ILE A 109 -11.91 8.99 22.28
N VAL A 110 -10.66 9.40 22.08
CA VAL A 110 -9.56 8.99 22.94
C VAL A 110 -9.67 9.71 24.26
N SER A 111 -10.56 9.22 25.14
CA SER A 111 -10.63 9.71 26.51
C SER A 111 -9.28 9.47 27.18
N GLU A 112 -8.59 10.54 27.57
CA GLU A 112 -7.28 10.52 28.23
C GLU A 112 -7.27 9.73 29.55
N LYS A 113 -8.45 9.45 30.10
CA LYS A 113 -8.62 8.73 31.37
C LYS A 113 -8.63 7.21 31.20
N CYS A 114 -8.80 6.68 29.98
CA CYS A 114 -8.84 5.24 29.75
C CYS A 114 -7.42 4.71 29.40
N GLN A 115 -6.81 3.99 30.34
CA GLN A 115 -5.48 3.38 30.13
C GLN A 115 -5.45 2.39 28.96
N GLU A 116 -6.57 1.76 28.66
CA GLU A 116 -6.71 0.79 27.56
C GLU A 116 -6.58 1.50 26.20
N ASN A 117 -7.23 2.65 26.01
CA ASN A 117 -7.13 3.45 24.80
C ASN A 117 -5.68 3.90 24.54
N VAL A 118 -4.97 4.32 25.59
CA VAL A 118 -3.55 4.72 25.49
C VAL A 118 -2.65 3.52 25.10
N LYS A 119 -2.92 2.32 25.62
CA LYS A 119 -2.19 1.10 25.22
C LYS A 119 -2.41 0.75 23.76
N ILE A 120 -3.67 0.80 23.28
CA ILE A 120 -4.02 0.57 21.89
C ILE A 120 -3.30 1.59 20.99
N LEU A 121 -3.40 2.87 21.31
CA LEU A 121 -2.75 3.95 20.57
C LEU A 121 -1.24 3.71 20.43
N LYS A 122 -0.54 3.45 21.54
CA LYS A 122 0.91 3.19 21.56
C LYS A 122 1.28 1.95 20.74
N ARG A 123 0.44 0.89 20.78
CA ARG A 123 0.67 -0.32 19.97
C ARG A 123 0.60 -0.02 18.48
N TYR A 124 -0.45 0.67 18.03
CA TYR A 124 -0.62 1.01 16.61
C TYR A 124 0.44 2.01 16.15
N GLN A 125 0.81 2.96 16.98
CA GLN A 125 1.89 3.89 16.70
C GLN A 125 3.22 3.14 16.46
N LYS A 126 3.55 2.16 17.29
CA LYS A 126 4.74 1.32 17.08
C LYS A 126 4.65 0.54 15.76
N ILE A 127 3.48 0.00 15.44
CA ILE A 127 3.27 -0.73 14.18
C ILE A 127 3.45 0.21 12.98
N ILE A 128 2.84 1.39 12.98
CA ILE A 128 2.93 2.36 11.88
C ILE A 128 4.38 2.86 11.75
N HIS A 129 5.06 3.15 12.86
CA HIS A 129 6.47 3.54 12.86
C HIS A 129 7.36 2.43 12.30
N PHE A 130 7.15 1.18 12.72
CA PHE A 130 7.86 0.03 12.20
C PHE A 130 7.62 -0.14 10.68
N ILE A 131 6.39 -0.04 10.22
CA ILE A 131 6.04 -0.07 8.80
C ILE A 131 6.79 1.03 8.04
N THR A 132 6.75 2.26 8.53
CA THR A 132 7.42 3.40 7.86
C THR A 132 8.93 3.18 7.76
N ILE A 133 9.57 2.75 8.84
CA ILE A 133 10.99 2.42 8.86
C ILE A 133 11.29 1.28 7.90
N TRP A 134 10.51 0.21 7.93
CA TRP A 134 10.69 -0.94 7.04
C TRP A 134 10.63 -0.55 5.56
N PHE A 135 9.67 0.28 5.15
CA PHE A 135 9.60 0.79 3.78
C PHE A 135 10.85 1.61 3.39
N VAL A 136 11.34 2.47 4.27
CA VAL A 136 12.56 3.26 4.02
C VAL A 136 13.77 2.36 3.91
N TYR A 137 13.96 1.42 4.84
CA TYR A 137 15.07 0.47 4.79
C TYR A 137 14.98 -0.52 3.63
N TYR A 138 13.79 -0.80 3.13
CA TYR A 138 13.60 -1.65 1.95
C TYR A 138 13.96 -0.92 0.66
N VAL A 139 13.56 0.35 0.52
CA VAL A 139 13.80 1.14 -0.71
C VAL A 139 15.28 1.40 -0.96
N VAL A 140 16.04 1.77 0.07
CA VAL A 140 17.45 2.16 -0.09
C VAL A 140 18.31 1.02 -0.68
N PRO A 141 18.36 -0.19 -0.07
CA PRO A 141 19.13 -1.30 -0.65
C PRO A 141 18.58 -1.75 -2.00
N LEU A 142 17.25 -1.69 -2.23
CA LEU A 142 16.68 -2.03 -3.53
C LEU A 142 17.21 -1.12 -4.64
N ILE A 143 17.23 0.20 -4.42
CA ILE A 143 17.81 1.16 -5.37
C ILE A 143 19.30 0.88 -5.56
N LEU A 144 20.07 0.72 -4.48
CA LEU A 144 21.50 0.44 -4.55
C LEU A 144 21.79 -0.85 -5.33
N ILE A 145 21.06 -1.92 -5.10
CA ILE A 145 21.21 -3.19 -5.83
C ILE A 145 20.96 -2.97 -7.32
N VAL A 146 19.80 -2.40 -7.67
CA VAL A 146 19.42 -2.27 -9.09
C VAL A 146 20.33 -1.30 -9.84
N THR A 147 20.82 -0.24 -9.19
CA THR A 147 21.68 0.76 -9.85
C THR A 147 23.18 0.45 -9.79
N SER A 148 23.69 -0.26 -8.79
CA SER A 148 25.13 -0.55 -8.68
C SER A 148 25.51 -1.92 -9.25
N PHE A 149 24.57 -2.84 -9.24
CA PHE A 149 24.82 -4.24 -9.61
C PHE A 149 25.28 -4.43 -11.06
N PRO A 150 24.70 -3.75 -12.08
CA PRO A 150 25.18 -3.87 -13.46
C PRO A 150 26.66 -3.51 -13.62
N ILE A 151 27.09 -2.40 -13.00
CA ILE A 151 28.51 -1.99 -13.02
C ILE A 151 29.39 -2.99 -12.29
N LEU A 152 28.99 -3.45 -11.11
CA LEU A 152 29.78 -4.39 -10.32
C LEU A 152 30.00 -5.71 -11.07
N ILE A 153 28.97 -6.24 -11.71
CA ILE A 153 29.09 -7.47 -12.51
C ILE A 153 29.92 -7.24 -13.76
N MET A 154 29.75 -6.11 -14.44
CA MET A 154 30.58 -5.75 -15.60
C MET A 154 32.07 -5.78 -15.25
N TYR A 155 32.47 -5.17 -14.12
CA TYR A 155 33.87 -5.18 -13.67
C TYR A 155 34.31 -6.56 -13.18
N TYR A 156 33.45 -7.32 -12.51
CA TYR A 156 33.71 -8.67 -12.09
C TYR A 156 33.98 -9.60 -13.29
N ASP A 157 33.14 -9.57 -14.31
CA ASP A 157 33.29 -10.37 -15.53
C ASP A 157 34.60 -10.03 -16.25
N ASN A 158 34.98 -8.76 -16.29
CA ASN A 158 36.22 -8.32 -16.92
C ASN A 158 37.47 -8.72 -16.09
N MET A 159 37.49 -8.42 -14.78
CA MET A 159 38.69 -8.62 -13.94
C MET A 159 38.87 -10.07 -13.50
N VAL A 160 37.80 -10.81 -13.24
CA VAL A 160 37.90 -12.18 -12.65
C VAL A 160 37.74 -13.25 -13.73
N LEU A 161 36.82 -13.05 -14.66
CA LEU A 161 36.54 -14.04 -15.72
C LEU A 161 37.31 -13.77 -17.02
N GLY A 162 38.01 -12.63 -17.13
CA GLY A 162 38.77 -12.25 -18.33
C GLY A 162 37.93 -12.07 -19.58
N LYS A 163 36.62 -11.82 -19.43
CA LYS A 163 35.70 -11.57 -20.54
C LYS A 163 35.87 -10.16 -21.09
N GLU A 164 35.59 -9.97 -22.37
CA GLU A 164 35.52 -8.61 -22.96
C GLU A 164 34.54 -7.74 -22.17
N LEU A 165 34.84 -6.42 -22.09
CA LEU A 165 34.04 -5.46 -21.32
C LEU A 165 32.70 -5.26 -22.03
N GLU A 166 31.70 -6.00 -21.61
CA GLU A 166 30.33 -5.88 -22.10
C GLU A 166 29.56 -4.85 -21.27
N HIS A 167 29.13 -3.76 -21.91
CA HIS A 167 28.40 -2.67 -21.24
C HIS A 167 27.03 -3.14 -20.81
N ARG A 168 26.80 -3.23 -19.48
CA ARG A 168 25.53 -3.60 -18.86
C ARG A 168 24.79 -2.36 -18.35
N TYR A 169 23.47 -2.38 -18.45
CA TYR A 169 22.60 -1.25 -18.11
C TYR A 169 21.54 -1.70 -17.09
N PRO A 170 21.00 -0.77 -16.26
CA PRO A 170 19.90 -1.06 -15.35
C PRO A 170 18.63 -1.55 -16.06
N PHE A 171 18.31 -0.97 -17.22
CA PHE A 171 17.26 -1.42 -18.13
C PHE A 171 17.62 -1.11 -19.59
N GLU A 172 16.95 -1.78 -20.52
CA GLU A 172 17.15 -1.54 -21.94
C GLU A 172 16.25 -0.40 -22.44
N ALA A 173 16.86 0.61 -23.06
CA ALA A 173 16.16 1.75 -23.63
C ALA A 173 16.77 2.19 -24.97
N TRP A 174 15.92 2.77 -25.81
CA TRP A 174 16.35 3.33 -27.10
C TRP A 174 16.88 4.75 -26.91
N TYR A 175 17.99 5.04 -27.62
CA TYR A 175 18.59 6.36 -27.69
C TYR A 175 18.87 6.77 -29.14
N PRO A 176 18.73 8.09 -29.48
CA PRO A 176 19.05 8.59 -30.82
C PRO A 176 20.55 8.71 -31.10
N PHE A 177 21.40 8.36 -30.10
CA PHE A 177 22.85 8.41 -30.17
C PHE A 177 23.47 7.06 -29.85
N ASP A 178 24.77 6.90 -30.13
CA ASP A 178 25.48 5.68 -29.82
C ASP A 178 25.60 5.47 -28.29
N LYS A 179 24.86 4.48 -27.79
CA LYS A 179 24.75 4.13 -26.37
C LYS A 179 26.10 3.72 -25.78
N VAL A 180 26.95 3.07 -26.56
CA VAL A 180 28.27 2.60 -26.11
C VAL A 180 29.23 3.77 -25.91
N LYS A 181 29.26 4.72 -26.85
CA LYS A 181 30.09 5.91 -26.78
C LYS A 181 29.73 6.83 -25.60
N TRP A 182 28.43 6.91 -25.27
CA TRP A 182 27.89 7.73 -24.18
C TRP A 182 27.44 6.88 -22.98
N TYR A 183 28.14 5.78 -22.73
CA TYR A 183 27.78 4.80 -21.70
C TYR A 183 27.46 5.45 -20.35
N TYR A 184 28.37 6.24 -19.79
CA TYR A 184 28.18 6.82 -18.45
C TYR A 184 26.99 7.78 -18.38
N ALA A 185 26.69 8.53 -19.44
CA ALA A 185 25.55 9.43 -19.47
C ALA A 185 24.23 8.65 -19.54
N ALA A 186 24.15 7.64 -20.40
CA ALA A 186 22.99 6.76 -20.48
C ALA A 186 22.78 5.99 -19.17
N TYR A 187 23.84 5.46 -18.57
CA TYR A 187 23.79 4.77 -17.30
C TYR A 187 23.31 5.67 -16.15
N ALA A 188 23.82 6.90 -16.05
CA ALA A 188 23.36 7.84 -15.03
C ALA A 188 21.89 8.20 -15.18
N TRP A 189 21.42 8.37 -16.42
CA TRP A 189 20.01 8.62 -16.72
C TRP A 189 19.13 7.42 -16.29
N GLU A 190 19.49 6.21 -16.71
CA GLU A 190 18.75 4.99 -16.39
C GLU A 190 18.72 4.72 -14.89
N SER A 191 19.84 4.90 -14.20
CA SER A 191 19.92 4.76 -12.74
C SER A 191 19.06 5.78 -12.01
N PHE A 192 19.05 7.04 -12.47
CA PHE A 192 18.22 8.09 -11.90
C PHE A 192 16.72 7.77 -12.05
N ILE A 193 16.30 7.37 -13.26
CA ILE A 193 14.90 7.00 -13.53
C ILE A 193 14.49 5.79 -12.72
N THR A 194 15.34 4.77 -12.63
CA THR A 194 15.06 3.56 -11.81
C THR A 194 14.86 3.94 -10.35
N GLY A 195 15.76 4.75 -9.78
CA GLY A 195 15.61 5.23 -8.41
C GLY A 195 14.31 6.01 -8.19
N LEU A 196 13.95 6.88 -9.13
CA LEU A 196 12.73 7.68 -9.09
C LEU A 196 11.47 6.79 -9.13
N VAL A 197 11.43 5.82 -10.04
CA VAL A 197 10.30 4.87 -10.21
C VAL A 197 10.12 4.02 -8.96
N VAL A 198 11.21 3.46 -8.42
CA VAL A 198 11.19 2.65 -7.19
C VAL A 198 10.71 3.47 -5.99
N CYS A 199 11.20 4.71 -5.84
CA CYS A 199 10.74 5.61 -4.78
C CYS A 199 9.24 5.87 -4.89
N ILE A 200 8.75 6.29 -6.05
CA ILE A 200 7.33 6.61 -6.26
C ILE A 200 6.45 5.39 -6.02
N TYR A 201 6.83 4.24 -6.57
CA TYR A 201 6.09 3.00 -6.41
C TYR A 201 5.92 2.64 -4.93
N THR A 202 7.03 2.62 -4.19
CA THR A 202 7.06 2.16 -2.80
C THR A 202 6.46 3.17 -1.83
N PHE A 203 6.75 4.47 -1.98
CA PHE A 203 6.19 5.47 -1.07
C PHE A 203 4.71 5.75 -1.31
N SER A 204 4.19 5.51 -2.53
CA SER A 204 2.74 5.48 -2.76
C SER A 204 2.05 4.37 -1.96
N ASP A 205 2.67 3.19 -1.92
CA ASP A 205 2.16 2.08 -1.09
C ASP A 205 2.28 2.40 0.40
N LEU A 206 3.36 3.04 0.86
CA LEU A 206 3.53 3.46 2.25
C LEU A 206 2.40 4.39 2.72
N ILE A 207 2.01 5.38 1.90
CA ILE A 207 0.88 6.26 2.22
C ILE A 207 -0.38 5.43 2.41
N ASN A 208 -0.70 4.57 1.46
CA ASN A 208 -1.91 3.76 1.48
C ASN A 208 -1.97 2.83 2.70
N VAL A 209 -0.85 2.15 3.00
CA VAL A 209 -0.73 1.28 4.18
C VAL A 209 -0.91 2.08 5.48
N SER A 210 -0.31 3.26 5.57
CA SER A 210 -0.40 4.11 6.77
C SER A 210 -1.82 4.60 7.02
N TYR A 211 -2.54 5.04 5.98
CA TYR A 211 -3.93 5.48 6.12
C TYR A 211 -4.86 4.35 6.52
N VAL A 212 -4.67 3.16 5.93
CA VAL A 212 -5.43 1.98 6.34
C VAL A 212 -5.14 1.61 7.79
N ALA A 213 -3.87 1.68 8.23
CA ALA A 213 -3.51 1.41 9.62
C ALA A 213 -4.16 2.41 10.60
N TYR A 214 -4.30 3.68 10.22
CA TYR A 214 -5.03 4.67 11.02
C TYR A 214 -6.53 4.35 11.11
N ILE A 215 -7.15 3.92 10.02
CA ILE A 215 -8.56 3.47 10.02
C ILE A 215 -8.71 2.25 10.93
N CYS A 216 -7.82 1.26 10.84
CA CYS A 216 -7.84 0.08 11.72
C CYS A 216 -7.67 0.47 13.20
N LEU A 217 -6.81 1.45 13.52
CA LEU A 217 -6.69 2.00 14.87
C LEU A 217 -8.02 2.55 15.36
N GLU A 218 -8.69 3.38 14.57
CA GLU A 218 -9.95 4.01 14.96
C GLU A 218 -11.09 3.00 15.07
N LEU A 219 -11.15 1.99 14.18
CA LEU A 219 -12.07 0.86 14.31
C LEU A 219 -11.83 0.10 15.61
N LYS A 220 -10.58 -0.13 15.98
CA LYS A 220 -10.24 -0.82 17.24
C LYS A 220 -10.66 -0.02 18.46
N LEU A 221 -10.42 1.29 18.47
CA LEU A 221 -10.88 2.19 19.52
C LEU A 221 -12.41 2.22 19.62
N LEU A 222 -13.10 2.32 18.49
CA LEU A 222 -14.56 2.27 18.45
C LEU A 222 -15.09 0.94 19.01
N GLY A 223 -14.44 -0.19 18.70
CA GLY A 223 -14.79 -1.51 19.23
C GLY A 223 -14.69 -1.60 20.76
N THR A 224 -13.64 -1.03 21.36
CA THR A 224 -13.55 -0.98 22.84
C THR A 224 -14.66 -0.16 23.46
N HIS A 225 -15.01 0.97 22.88
CA HIS A 225 -16.10 1.82 23.35
C HIS A 225 -17.48 1.18 23.15
N LEU A 226 -17.69 0.46 22.06
CA LEU A 226 -18.93 -0.29 21.83
C LEU A 226 -19.11 -1.41 22.84
N LYS A 227 -18.04 -2.14 23.17
CA LYS A 227 -18.06 -3.19 24.19
C LYS A 227 -18.43 -2.64 25.57
N GLU A 228 -18.03 -1.42 25.89
CA GLU A 228 -18.31 -0.70 27.14
C GLU A 228 -19.52 0.26 27.03
N LEU A 229 -20.41 0.06 26.04
CA LEU A 229 -21.57 0.93 25.82
C LEU A 229 -22.41 1.08 27.08
N ILE A 230 -22.65 0.00 27.83
CA ILE A 230 -23.33 0.00 29.13
C ILE A 230 -22.32 -0.46 30.18
N GLY A 231 -21.82 0.46 30.96
CA GLY A 231 -20.85 0.20 32.01
C GLY A 231 -21.44 -0.56 33.20
N ALA A 232 -20.56 -1.16 34.03
CA ALA A 232 -21.00 -1.85 35.24
C ALA A 232 -21.73 -0.90 36.22
N GLU A 233 -21.34 0.36 36.27
CA GLU A 233 -21.96 1.40 37.09
C GLU A 233 -23.38 1.74 36.59
N ASP A 234 -23.54 1.89 35.24
CA ASP A 234 -24.86 2.12 34.62
C ASP A 234 -25.82 0.96 34.96
N ILE A 235 -25.34 -0.28 34.97
CA ILE A 235 -26.14 -1.47 35.33
C ILE A 235 -26.55 -1.44 36.81
N LYS A 236 -25.65 -1.10 37.74
CA LYS A 236 -25.98 -0.99 39.18
C LYS A 236 -27.08 0.04 39.38
N GLN A 237 -26.94 1.21 38.76
CA GLN A 237 -27.93 2.28 38.86
C GLN A 237 -29.27 1.91 38.23
N LEU A 238 -29.28 1.21 37.08
CA LEU A 238 -30.50 0.68 36.46
C LEU A 238 -31.23 -0.33 37.34
N LYS A 239 -30.49 -1.18 38.06
CA LYS A 239 -31.06 -2.15 39.01
C LYS A 239 -31.65 -1.49 40.27
N SER A 240 -31.10 -0.33 40.68
CA SER A 240 -31.59 0.42 41.83
C SER A 240 -32.84 1.29 41.52
N SER A 241 -33.30 1.26 40.28
CA SER A 241 -34.47 2.06 39.76
C SER A 241 -34.37 3.58 39.98
N GLN A 242 -33.21 4.09 40.38
CA GLN A 242 -32.99 5.52 40.51
C GLN A 242 -32.60 6.12 39.15
N ASN A 243 -33.37 7.07 38.64
CA ASN A 243 -33.11 7.82 37.40
C ASN A 243 -32.95 6.97 36.13
N ALA A 244 -33.62 5.83 35.99
CA ALA A 244 -33.51 4.93 34.84
C ALA A 244 -33.67 5.63 33.49
N THR A 245 -34.59 6.58 33.38
CA THR A 245 -34.85 7.35 32.14
C THR A 245 -33.65 8.22 31.74
N ALA A 246 -33.02 8.88 32.68
CA ALA A 246 -31.83 9.69 32.42
C ALA A 246 -30.61 8.82 31.97
N ILE A 247 -30.45 7.64 32.59
CA ILE A 247 -29.38 6.71 32.23
C ILE A 247 -29.61 6.16 30.80
N HIS A 248 -30.84 5.74 30.48
CA HIS A 248 -31.18 5.29 29.12
C HIS A 248 -30.98 6.39 28.08
N TYR A 249 -31.33 7.65 28.42
CA TYR A 249 -31.06 8.80 27.56
C TYR A 249 -29.54 8.96 27.31
N LYS A 250 -28.71 8.90 28.34
CA LYS A 250 -27.24 8.99 28.25
C LYS A 250 -26.67 7.87 27.38
N ILE A 251 -27.13 6.61 27.55
CA ILE A 251 -26.72 5.47 26.74
C ILE A 251 -27.07 5.69 25.26
N ARG A 252 -28.30 6.16 24.97
CA ARG A 252 -28.71 6.47 23.60
C ARG A 252 -27.88 7.59 22.96
N GLN A 253 -27.52 8.62 23.72
CA GLN A 253 -26.65 9.69 23.24
C GLN A 253 -25.26 9.15 22.86
N LYS A 254 -24.65 8.31 23.71
CA LYS A 254 -23.39 7.63 23.40
C LYS A 254 -23.50 6.76 22.13
N LEU A 255 -24.55 5.94 22.05
CA LEU A 255 -24.78 5.07 20.89
C LEU A 255 -24.94 5.86 19.60
N ARG A 256 -25.67 6.98 19.63
CA ARG A 256 -25.79 7.88 18.46
C ARG A 256 -24.44 8.42 18.00
N GLY A 257 -23.57 8.82 18.93
CA GLY A 257 -22.20 9.25 18.63
C GLY A 257 -21.40 8.14 17.95
N TYR A 258 -21.50 6.92 18.44
CA TYR A 258 -20.81 5.76 17.83
C TYR A 258 -21.37 5.39 16.45
N ILE A 259 -22.67 5.51 16.23
CA ILE A 259 -23.29 5.32 14.91
C ILE A 259 -22.77 6.36 13.91
N ILE A 260 -22.70 7.65 14.29
CA ILE A 260 -22.16 8.70 13.44
C ILE A 260 -20.70 8.39 13.07
N LYS A 261 -19.90 7.98 14.03
CA LYS A 261 -18.49 7.62 13.83
C LYS A 261 -18.32 6.41 12.92
N HIS A 262 -19.10 5.35 13.14
CA HIS A 262 -19.10 4.18 12.26
C HIS A 262 -19.46 4.54 10.82
N ASN A 263 -20.51 5.37 10.62
CA ASN A 263 -20.90 5.82 9.28
C ASN A 263 -19.83 6.68 8.61
N PHE A 264 -19.12 7.51 9.37
CA PHE A 264 -17.99 8.28 8.87
C PHE A 264 -16.86 7.36 8.40
N LEU A 265 -16.46 6.38 9.22
CA LEU A 265 -15.42 5.39 8.85
C LEU A 265 -15.84 4.53 7.65
N ALA A 266 -17.12 4.15 7.58
CA ALA A 266 -17.66 3.42 6.44
C ALA A 266 -17.56 4.24 5.14
N ASN A 267 -17.87 5.55 5.22
CA ASN A 267 -17.76 6.45 4.07
C ASN A 267 -16.30 6.62 3.61
N ILE A 268 -15.37 6.87 4.53
CA ILE A 268 -13.93 6.97 4.22
C ILE A 268 -13.43 5.67 3.60
N SER A 269 -13.76 4.51 4.20
CA SER A 269 -13.35 3.20 3.68
C SER A 269 -13.89 2.97 2.27
N SER A 270 -15.14 3.34 2.00
CA SER A 270 -15.73 3.24 0.65
C SER A 270 -15.05 4.17 -0.36
N GLN A 271 -14.69 5.39 0.03
CA GLN A 271 -13.96 6.30 -0.85
C GLN A 271 -12.54 5.82 -1.14
N LEU A 272 -11.85 5.25 -0.15
CA LEU A 272 -10.55 4.61 -0.36
C LEU A 272 -10.65 3.38 -1.25
N ASP A 273 -11.72 2.59 -1.13
CA ASP A 273 -11.96 1.44 -2.02
C ASP A 273 -12.06 1.87 -3.49
N ILE A 274 -12.69 3.00 -3.78
CA ILE A 274 -12.76 3.55 -5.14
C ILE A 274 -11.37 3.93 -5.67
N ILE A 275 -10.54 4.56 -4.84
CA ILE A 275 -9.18 4.97 -5.24
C ILE A 275 -8.28 3.75 -5.42
N PHE A 276 -8.30 2.85 -4.45
CA PHE A 276 -7.48 1.64 -4.47
C PHE A 276 -7.92 0.68 -5.56
N GLY A 277 -9.21 0.63 -5.87
CA GLY A 277 -9.78 -0.27 -6.87
C GLY A 277 -9.09 -0.17 -8.23
N ASP A 278 -8.80 1.05 -8.70
CA ASP A 278 -8.06 1.26 -9.95
C ASP A 278 -6.61 0.78 -9.85
N ILE A 279 -5.93 1.13 -8.76
CA ILE A 279 -4.54 0.75 -8.52
C ILE A 279 -4.42 -0.77 -8.41
N MET A 280 -5.34 -1.40 -7.66
CA MET A 280 -5.33 -2.84 -7.42
C MET A 280 -5.64 -3.64 -8.67
N LEU A 281 -6.61 -3.21 -9.47
CA LEU A 281 -6.93 -3.88 -10.72
C LEU A 281 -5.70 -3.95 -11.65
N VAL A 282 -4.99 -2.82 -11.79
CA VAL A 282 -3.75 -2.76 -12.58
C VAL A 282 -2.67 -3.64 -11.97
N ASN A 283 -2.46 -3.56 -10.65
CA ASN A 283 -1.44 -4.36 -9.96
C ASN A 283 -1.72 -5.86 -10.04
N TYR A 284 -2.97 -6.30 -9.88
CA TYR A 284 -3.31 -7.72 -9.95
C TYR A 284 -3.19 -8.28 -11.35
N THR A 285 -3.65 -7.53 -12.36
CA THR A 285 -3.59 -7.97 -13.76
C THR A 285 -2.15 -8.05 -14.25
N PHE A 286 -1.39 -6.97 -14.13
CA PHE A 286 -0.01 -6.94 -14.61
C PHE A 286 0.96 -7.67 -13.67
N GLY A 287 0.74 -7.58 -12.35
CA GLY A 287 1.59 -8.23 -11.35
C GLY A 287 1.61 -9.75 -11.50
N SER A 288 0.44 -10.39 -11.72
CA SER A 288 0.38 -11.84 -11.92
C SER A 288 1.12 -12.29 -13.18
N VAL A 289 0.98 -11.53 -14.27
CA VAL A 289 1.70 -11.78 -15.53
C VAL A 289 3.21 -11.60 -15.32
N PHE A 290 3.63 -10.52 -14.65
CA PHE A 290 5.06 -10.25 -14.45
C PHE A 290 5.70 -11.24 -13.47
N ILE A 291 5.00 -11.70 -12.45
CA ILE A 291 5.48 -12.79 -11.57
C ILE A 291 5.77 -14.04 -12.42
N CYS A 292 4.83 -14.43 -13.28
CA CYS A 292 4.99 -15.58 -14.16
C CYS A 292 6.18 -15.41 -15.12
N LEU A 293 6.25 -14.29 -15.84
CA LEU A 293 7.30 -14.02 -16.83
C LEU A 293 8.69 -13.93 -16.17
N THR A 294 8.79 -13.25 -15.04
CA THR A 294 10.06 -13.08 -14.31
C THR A 294 10.54 -14.41 -13.72
N ALA A 295 9.62 -15.23 -13.18
CA ALA A 295 9.93 -16.57 -12.70
C ALA A 295 10.41 -17.48 -13.86
N PHE A 296 9.80 -17.35 -15.02
CA PHE A 296 10.21 -18.07 -16.23
C PHE A 296 11.63 -17.67 -16.65
N THR A 297 11.91 -16.37 -16.79
CA THR A 297 13.25 -15.87 -17.13
C THR A 297 14.30 -16.32 -16.12
N PHE A 298 13.99 -16.26 -14.82
CA PHE A 298 14.87 -16.72 -13.75
C PHE A 298 15.31 -18.19 -13.93
N THR A 299 14.43 -19.06 -14.45
CA THR A 299 14.73 -20.50 -14.60
C THR A 299 15.39 -20.87 -15.93
N VAL A 300 15.28 -20.02 -16.96
CA VAL A 300 15.77 -20.32 -18.31
C VAL A 300 17.09 -19.63 -18.61
N THR A 301 17.43 -18.56 -17.91
CA THR A 301 18.65 -17.79 -18.18
C THR A 301 19.81 -18.29 -17.31
N ASP A 302 20.94 -18.62 -17.97
CA ASP A 302 22.19 -19.03 -17.29
C ASP A 302 23.08 -17.84 -16.92
N GLU A 303 22.74 -16.64 -17.34
CA GLU A 303 23.50 -15.43 -17.07
C GLU A 303 23.28 -14.93 -15.63
N LEU A 304 24.38 -14.88 -14.84
CA LEU A 304 24.33 -14.49 -13.42
C LEU A 304 23.63 -13.14 -13.18
N TYR A 305 23.93 -12.13 -14.01
CA TYR A 305 23.33 -10.81 -13.87
C TYR A 305 21.81 -10.83 -14.03
N THR A 306 21.34 -11.42 -15.11
CA THR A 306 19.91 -11.52 -15.42
C THR A 306 19.17 -12.35 -14.37
N THR A 307 19.76 -13.47 -13.94
CA THR A 307 19.22 -14.34 -12.88
C THR A 307 19.03 -13.58 -11.57
N LEU A 308 20.06 -12.87 -11.09
CA LEU A 308 19.97 -12.09 -9.84
C LEU A 308 19.01 -10.92 -9.95
N ARG A 309 19.00 -10.21 -11.08
CA ARG A 309 18.03 -9.15 -11.36
C ARG A 309 16.60 -9.67 -11.28
N CYS A 310 16.29 -10.76 -11.96
CA CYS A 310 14.98 -11.40 -11.94
C CYS A 310 14.57 -11.88 -10.55
N PHE A 311 15.51 -12.43 -9.76
CA PHE A 311 15.26 -12.86 -8.40
C PHE A 311 14.80 -11.72 -7.49
N PHE A 312 15.56 -10.61 -7.45
CA PHE A 312 15.18 -9.44 -6.62
C PHE A 312 13.90 -8.77 -7.10
N PHE A 313 13.69 -8.73 -8.41
CA PHE A 313 12.48 -8.18 -9.00
C PHE A 313 11.25 -9.02 -8.65
N LEU A 314 11.34 -10.35 -8.75
CA LEU A 314 10.28 -11.28 -8.37
C LEU A 314 9.90 -11.13 -6.90
N ILE A 315 10.89 -11.11 -6.00
CA ILE A 315 10.65 -10.89 -4.57
C ILE A 315 9.94 -9.55 -4.33
N SER A 316 10.36 -8.49 -5.01
CA SER A 316 9.76 -7.16 -4.88
C SER A 316 8.30 -7.15 -5.30
N LEU A 317 7.94 -7.80 -6.42
CA LEU A 317 6.56 -7.93 -6.89
C LEU A 317 5.68 -8.70 -5.91
N VAL A 318 6.19 -9.83 -5.42
CA VAL A 318 5.45 -10.68 -4.45
C VAL A 318 5.20 -9.93 -3.14
N ILE A 319 6.23 -9.24 -2.61
CA ILE A 319 6.10 -8.44 -1.38
C ILE A 319 5.09 -7.31 -1.55
N SER A 320 5.14 -6.58 -2.68
CA SER A 320 4.18 -5.49 -2.94
C SER A 320 2.74 -6.02 -2.98
N MET A 321 2.52 -7.14 -3.64
CA MET A 321 1.20 -7.76 -3.75
C MET A 321 0.69 -8.29 -2.40
N LEU A 322 1.58 -8.93 -1.63
CA LEU A 322 1.28 -9.39 -0.26
C LEU A 322 0.87 -8.21 0.64
N ASN A 323 1.62 -7.11 0.62
CA ASN A 323 1.31 -5.93 1.41
C ASN A 323 -0.10 -5.40 1.13
N GLN A 324 -0.51 -5.35 -0.13
CA GLN A 324 -1.84 -4.89 -0.53
C GLN A 324 -2.95 -5.83 -0.03
N CYS A 325 -2.75 -7.14 -0.12
CA CYS A 325 -3.70 -8.12 0.38
C CYS A 325 -3.81 -8.09 1.91
N VAL A 326 -2.68 -7.93 2.61
CA VAL A 326 -2.64 -7.83 4.08
C VAL A 326 -3.41 -6.60 4.58
N ILE A 327 -3.24 -5.43 3.95
CA ILE A 327 -3.97 -4.23 4.39
C ILE A 327 -5.47 -4.35 4.15
N GLY A 328 -5.90 -4.97 3.04
CA GLY A 328 -7.31 -5.24 2.79
C GLY A 328 -7.91 -6.22 3.81
N GLN A 329 -7.20 -7.29 4.13
CA GLN A 329 -7.59 -8.24 5.18
C GLN A 329 -7.70 -7.54 6.55
N CYS A 330 -6.72 -6.71 6.90
CA CYS A 330 -6.74 -5.98 8.18
C CYS A 330 -7.99 -5.10 8.35
N VAL A 331 -8.41 -4.38 7.31
CA VAL A 331 -9.64 -3.56 7.37
C VAL A 331 -10.86 -4.43 7.59
N SER A 332 -10.98 -5.53 6.84
CA SER A 332 -12.10 -6.47 6.96
C SER A 332 -12.19 -7.05 8.37
N ASP A 333 -11.07 -7.57 8.90
CA ASP A 333 -11.00 -8.18 10.22
C ASP A 333 -11.36 -7.19 11.34
N HIS A 334 -10.86 -5.95 11.28
CA HIS A 334 -11.18 -4.93 12.28
C HIS A 334 -12.64 -4.49 12.21
N SER A 335 -13.21 -4.43 11.01
CA SER A 335 -14.62 -4.12 10.82
C SER A 335 -15.53 -5.25 11.36
N GLU A 336 -15.16 -6.51 11.13
CA GLU A 336 -15.90 -7.65 11.65
C GLU A 336 -15.85 -7.71 13.18
N GLN A 337 -14.69 -7.42 13.78
CA GLN A 337 -14.53 -7.34 15.25
C GLN A 337 -15.45 -6.31 15.90
N LEU A 338 -15.90 -5.26 15.17
CA LEU A 338 -16.89 -4.31 15.70
C LEU A 338 -18.24 -4.96 15.97
N THR A 339 -18.70 -5.82 15.06
CA THR A 339 -19.96 -6.57 15.25
C THR A 339 -19.91 -7.41 16.51
N GLN A 340 -18.81 -8.13 16.71
CA GLN A 340 -18.61 -8.93 17.89
C GLN A 340 -18.53 -8.07 19.17
N ALA A 341 -17.81 -6.95 19.12
CA ALA A 341 -17.70 -6.04 20.25
C ALA A 341 -19.06 -5.45 20.68
N LEU A 342 -19.91 -5.11 19.70
CA LEU A 342 -21.27 -4.63 19.98
C LEU A 342 -22.17 -5.74 20.51
N TYR A 343 -22.05 -6.95 19.99
CA TYR A 343 -22.79 -8.11 20.49
C TYR A 343 -22.40 -8.45 21.92
N ASP A 344 -21.12 -8.37 22.27
CA ASP A 344 -20.59 -8.61 23.61
C ASP A 344 -20.92 -7.48 24.60
N SER A 345 -21.38 -6.32 24.12
CA SER A 345 -21.83 -5.23 24.99
C SER A 345 -23.09 -5.66 25.73
N LYS A 346 -23.25 -5.21 26.95
CA LYS A 346 -24.40 -5.55 27.80
C LYS A 346 -25.69 -4.85 27.35
N TRP A 347 -25.92 -4.77 26.03
CA TRP A 347 -27.02 -4.04 25.39
C TRP A 347 -28.40 -4.50 25.80
N THR A 348 -28.54 -5.74 26.30
CA THR A 348 -29.79 -6.30 26.79
C THR A 348 -30.37 -5.56 28.01
N TYR A 349 -29.52 -4.84 28.75
CA TYR A 349 -29.95 -3.96 29.86
C TYR A 349 -30.52 -2.61 29.39
N GLY A 350 -30.39 -2.29 28.09
CA GLY A 350 -30.96 -1.10 27.49
C GLY A 350 -32.49 -1.14 27.41
N ASP A 351 -33.12 0.02 27.29
CA ASP A 351 -34.55 0.15 27.01
C ASP A 351 -34.88 -0.36 25.59
N ARG A 352 -36.18 -0.45 25.29
CA ARG A 352 -36.66 -0.92 23.98
C ARG A 352 -36.04 -0.16 22.82
N GLN A 353 -35.91 1.16 22.94
CA GLN A 353 -35.35 2.01 21.87
C GLN A 353 -33.85 1.74 21.69
N THR A 354 -33.09 1.63 22.77
CA THR A 354 -31.66 1.30 22.71
C THR A 354 -31.43 -0.06 22.06
N ARG A 355 -32.20 -1.07 22.45
CA ARG A 355 -32.10 -2.43 21.86
C ARG A 355 -32.41 -2.43 20.36
N GLN A 356 -33.44 -1.70 19.93
CA GLN A 356 -33.76 -1.57 18.50
C GLN A 356 -32.61 -0.92 17.72
N LEU A 357 -32.01 0.18 18.23
CA LEU A 357 -30.86 0.85 17.59
C LEU A 357 -29.63 -0.05 17.52
N VAL A 358 -29.36 -0.82 18.60
CA VAL A 358 -28.25 -1.78 18.62
C VAL A 358 -28.47 -2.88 17.56
N LEU A 359 -29.67 -3.46 17.48
CA LEU A 359 -29.99 -4.49 16.48
C LEU A 359 -29.85 -3.96 15.04
N MET A 360 -30.32 -2.73 14.75
CA MET A 360 -30.13 -2.10 13.44
C MET A 360 -28.65 -1.89 13.13
N LEU A 361 -27.85 -1.49 14.13
CA LEU A 361 -26.42 -1.29 13.95
C LEU A 361 -25.69 -2.63 13.73
N ILE A 362 -26.04 -3.69 14.47
CA ILE A 362 -25.51 -5.05 14.24
C ILE A 362 -25.81 -5.52 12.81
N MET A 363 -27.05 -5.39 12.36
CA MET A 363 -27.43 -5.73 10.97
C MET A 363 -26.59 -4.95 9.93
N ARG A 364 -26.33 -3.69 10.17
CA ARG A 364 -25.49 -2.86 9.29
C ARG A 364 -24.02 -3.32 9.30
N MET A 365 -23.49 -3.68 10.47
CA MET A 365 -22.12 -4.13 10.67
C MET A 365 -21.84 -5.56 10.19
N GLN A 366 -22.87 -6.39 9.92
CA GLN A 366 -22.71 -7.71 9.32
C GLN A 366 -22.04 -7.67 7.93
N LYS A 367 -22.12 -6.53 7.23
CA LYS A 367 -21.36 -6.30 6.02
C LYS A 367 -20.06 -5.59 6.39
N PRO A 368 -18.93 -6.31 6.49
CA PRO A 368 -17.65 -5.71 6.85
C PRO A 368 -17.17 -4.72 5.79
N PHE A 369 -16.28 -3.83 6.19
CA PHE A 369 -15.57 -2.97 5.24
C PHE A 369 -14.63 -3.83 4.41
N GLN A 370 -14.68 -3.67 3.11
CA GLN A 370 -13.82 -4.40 2.19
C GLN A 370 -13.15 -3.45 1.24
N LEU A 371 -11.87 -3.66 1.03
CA LEU A 371 -11.14 -3.05 -0.07
C LEU A 371 -11.14 -4.03 -1.24
N THR A 372 -11.40 -3.53 -2.45
CA THR A 372 -11.60 -4.36 -3.64
C THR A 372 -10.88 -3.79 -4.85
N ALA A 373 -10.55 -4.63 -5.81
CA ALA A 373 -10.15 -4.19 -7.14
C ALA A 373 -11.42 -3.90 -7.97
N LYS A 374 -11.97 -2.67 -7.82
CA LYS A 374 -13.22 -2.22 -8.49
C LYS A 374 -14.44 -3.12 -8.26
N GLY A 375 -14.55 -3.71 -7.09
CA GLY A 375 -15.65 -4.63 -6.78
C GLY A 375 -15.54 -6.02 -7.38
N TYR A 376 -14.55 -6.29 -8.24
CA TYR A 376 -14.38 -7.61 -8.88
C TYR A 376 -13.65 -8.60 -7.97
N ILE A 377 -12.59 -8.17 -7.30
CA ILE A 377 -11.72 -9.04 -6.51
C ILE A 377 -11.50 -8.39 -5.14
N ALA A 378 -11.78 -9.11 -4.07
CA ALA A 378 -11.51 -8.63 -2.71
C ALA A 378 -9.99 -8.63 -2.42
N MET A 379 -9.53 -7.60 -1.71
CA MET A 379 -8.14 -7.54 -1.23
C MET A 379 -8.03 -8.35 0.06
N ASN A 380 -7.66 -9.61 -0.06
CA ASN A 380 -7.47 -10.51 1.08
C ASN A 380 -6.36 -11.54 0.81
N LEU A 381 -6.01 -12.31 1.82
CA LEU A 381 -4.96 -13.33 1.72
C LEU A 381 -5.36 -14.50 0.81
N ASP A 382 -6.64 -14.80 0.67
CA ASP A 382 -7.14 -15.84 -0.25
C ASP A 382 -6.90 -15.43 -1.71
N THR A 383 -7.11 -14.15 -2.01
CA THR A 383 -6.80 -13.59 -3.35
C THR A 383 -5.30 -13.67 -3.62
N PHE A 384 -4.45 -13.35 -2.64
CA PHE A 384 -2.99 -13.47 -2.78
C PHE A 384 -2.58 -14.91 -3.14
N THR A 385 -3.10 -15.91 -2.41
CA THR A 385 -2.85 -17.34 -2.69
C THR A 385 -3.34 -17.75 -4.08
N THR A 386 -4.50 -17.28 -4.49
CA THR A 386 -5.08 -17.54 -5.82
C THR A 386 -4.19 -16.96 -6.93
N ILE A 387 -3.70 -15.72 -6.76
CA ILE A 387 -2.81 -15.08 -7.74
C ILE A 387 -1.49 -15.82 -7.85
N CYS A 388 -0.86 -16.17 -6.73
CA CYS A 388 0.37 -16.95 -6.72
C CYS A 388 0.21 -18.31 -7.37
N SER A 389 -0.88 -19.02 -7.07
CA SER A 389 -1.20 -20.33 -7.67
C SER A 389 -1.42 -20.23 -9.19
N THR A 390 -2.17 -19.22 -9.62
CA THR A 390 -2.43 -18.97 -11.05
C THR A 390 -1.13 -18.60 -11.78
N SER A 391 -0.31 -17.72 -11.21
CA SER A 391 0.99 -17.35 -11.77
C SER A 391 1.92 -18.56 -11.90
N TYR A 392 1.91 -19.46 -10.92
CA TYR A 392 2.68 -20.71 -10.96
C TYR A 392 2.17 -21.67 -12.04
N GLN A 393 0.86 -21.78 -12.25
CA GLN A 393 0.29 -22.60 -13.34
C GLN A 393 0.70 -22.09 -14.72
N PHE A 394 0.64 -20.76 -14.95
CA PHE A 394 1.11 -20.15 -16.20
C PHE A 394 2.63 -20.30 -16.37
N PHE A 395 3.41 -20.18 -15.29
CA PHE A 395 4.84 -20.45 -15.32
C PHE A 395 5.14 -21.89 -15.81
N ASN A 396 4.44 -22.89 -15.25
CA ASN A 396 4.62 -24.29 -15.67
C ASN A 396 4.23 -24.50 -17.15
N LEU A 397 3.14 -23.85 -17.60
CA LEU A 397 2.73 -23.89 -19.00
C LEU A 397 3.82 -23.31 -19.92
N LEU A 398 4.34 -22.13 -19.60
CA LEU A 398 5.42 -21.50 -20.37
C LEU A 398 6.66 -22.37 -20.39
N ARG A 399 7.05 -22.97 -19.25
CA ARG A 399 8.20 -23.85 -19.16
C ARG A 399 8.04 -25.12 -20.00
N THR A 400 6.85 -25.70 -20.07
CA THR A 400 6.59 -26.89 -20.90
C THR A 400 6.54 -26.58 -22.39
N MET A 401 6.13 -25.35 -22.77
CA MET A 401 6.09 -24.91 -24.18
C MET A 401 7.47 -24.42 -24.68
N TYR A 402 8.37 -24.06 -23.79
CA TYR A 402 9.69 -23.59 -24.15
C TYR A 402 10.63 -24.77 -24.39
N ASP A 403 11.03 -24.97 -25.65
CA ASP A 403 12.07 -25.92 -26.02
C ASP A 403 13.39 -25.15 -26.25
N PRO A 404 14.41 -25.30 -25.35
CA PRO A 404 15.67 -24.60 -25.49
C PRO A 404 16.50 -25.05 -26.71
N LYS A 405 16.09 -26.08 -27.43
CA LYS A 405 16.75 -26.59 -28.65
C LYS A 405 16.13 -26.06 -29.94
N ALA A 406 15.02 -25.32 -29.87
CA ALA A 406 14.31 -24.81 -31.06
C ALA A 406 14.65 -23.34 -31.38
N ASN A 407 15.51 -22.65 -30.56
CA ASN A 407 15.94 -21.26 -30.76
C ASN A 407 17.45 -21.17 -30.90
#